data_420ec6d783072ca27a1eafaa55201226
#
_entry.id   420ec6d783072ca27a1eafaa55201226
#
_cell.length_a   1.000
_cell.length_b   1.000
_cell.length_c   1.000
_cell.angle_alpha   90.00
_cell.angle_beta   90.00
_cell.angle_gamma   90.00
#
_symmetry.space_group_name_H-M   'P 1'
#
loop_
_entity.id
_entity.type
_entity.pdbx_description
1 polymer ?
#
loop_
_entity_poly.entity_id
_entity_poly.type
_entity_poly.pdbx_seq_one_letter_code
_entity_poly.pdbx_strand_id
1 'polypeptide(L)'
;LASLMLMGCSIMKAGGKDSKVVIAYVTSWSKIMPNPEYMTHINYAFGHVNETFNGVRIDNENRLRDIVSLKQVKPELKVLLSIGGWGSGRFSEMAADDNNREAFAKDCRRVVDEFQLDGIDIDWEYPTSSAAKISSSPDDTKNFTLMMKAIRKAIGKKKLLTLATVANANYIDF
;
A
#
# COMPACT_ATOMS: atom_id res chain seq x y z
N LEU A 1 -49.08 -34.49 -2.58
CA LEU A 1 -48.22 -33.33 -2.82
C LEU A 1 -47.52 -32.94 -1.50
N ALA A 2 -46.30 -33.44 -1.27
CA ALA A 2 -45.50 -33.13 -0.11
C ALA A 2 -44.57 -31.93 -0.46
N SER A 3 -44.79 -30.81 0.22
CA SER A 3 -43.94 -29.61 0.12
C SER A 3 -42.70 -29.79 0.97
N LEU A 4 -41.54 -29.86 0.33
CA LEU A 4 -40.23 -29.93 1.00
C LEU A 4 -39.80 -28.49 1.35
N MET A 5 -39.95 -28.10 2.63
CA MET A 5 -39.38 -26.86 3.15
C MET A 5 -37.88 -27.05 3.35
N LEU A 6 -37.05 -26.44 2.49
CA LEU A 6 -35.62 -26.27 2.72
C LEU A 6 -35.41 -25.19 3.79
N MET A 7 -35.14 -25.63 5.02
CA MET A 7 -34.62 -24.74 6.08
C MET A 7 -33.17 -24.37 5.76
N GLY A 8 -32.98 -23.18 5.25
CA GLY A 8 -31.67 -22.59 5.10
C GLY A 8 -31.05 -22.32 6.47
N CYS A 9 -30.06 -23.13 6.85
CA CYS A 9 -29.26 -22.90 8.05
C CYS A 9 -28.32 -21.73 7.79
N SER A 10 -28.74 -20.51 8.18
CA SER A 10 -27.83 -19.35 8.22
C SER A 10 -26.83 -19.56 9.35
N ILE A 11 -25.61 -19.96 9.00
CA ILE A 11 -24.50 -19.96 9.97
C ILE A 11 -24.20 -18.49 10.26
N MET A 12 -24.75 -17.97 11.37
CA MET A 12 -24.28 -16.71 11.95
C MET A 12 -22.82 -16.91 12.35
N LYS A 13 -21.89 -16.28 11.62
CA LYS A 13 -20.52 -16.12 12.10
C LYS A 13 -20.60 -15.36 13.42
N ALA A 14 -20.26 -16.04 14.52
CA ALA A 14 -20.10 -15.41 15.82
C ALA A 14 -19.18 -14.20 15.68
N GLY A 15 -19.59 -13.06 16.21
CA GLY A 15 -18.85 -11.80 16.20
C GLY A 15 -17.44 -12.03 16.70
N GLY A 16 -16.45 -11.65 15.88
CA GLY A 16 -15.06 -12.01 16.06
C GLY A 16 -14.48 -11.41 17.34
N LYS A 17 -13.72 -12.23 18.05
CA LYS A 17 -12.54 -11.77 18.79
C LYS A 17 -11.73 -10.88 17.87
N ASP A 18 -11.19 -9.76 18.37
CA ASP A 18 -10.27 -8.88 17.65
C ASP A 18 -9.20 -9.70 16.94
N SER A 19 -9.36 -9.90 15.64
CA SER A 19 -8.40 -10.64 14.85
C SER A 19 -7.16 -9.76 14.73
N LYS A 20 -6.04 -10.25 15.24
CA LYS A 20 -4.76 -9.54 15.14
C LYS A 20 -4.44 -9.27 13.67
N VAL A 21 -3.99 -8.05 13.37
CA VAL A 21 -3.44 -7.69 12.07
C VAL A 21 -1.97 -8.11 12.05
N VAL A 22 -1.60 -8.92 11.06
CA VAL A 22 -0.22 -9.33 10.81
C VAL A 22 0.14 -8.88 9.39
N ILE A 23 1.06 -7.92 9.29
CA ILE A 23 1.53 -7.34 8.03
C ILE A 23 2.94 -7.87 7.75
N ALA A 24 3.15 -8.41 6.55
CA ALA A 24 4.46 -8.85 6.09
C ALA A 24 4.90 -8.02 4.90
N TYR A 25 6.14 -7.54 4.90
CA TYR A 25 6.79 -7.00 3.71
C TYR A 25 7.37 -8.14 2.87
N VAL A 26 7.02 -8.19 1.59
CA VAL A 26 7.52 -9.20 0.64
C VAL A 26 8.22 -8.47 -0.49
N THR A 27 9.54 -8.69 -0.59
CA THR A 27 10.38 -7.95 -1.53
C THR A 27 10.31 -8.48 -2.96
N SER A 28 10.46 -7.60 -3.94
CA SER A 28 10.43 -7.89 -5.38
C SER A 28 11.55 -8.83 -5.84
N TRP A 29 12.65 -8.89 -5.10
CA TRP A 29 13.81 -9.75 -5.39
C TRP A 29 13.79 -11.09 -4.66
N SER A 30 12.92 -11.29 -3.69
CA SER A 30 12.77 -12.59 -3.01
C SER A 30 12.19 -13.64 -3.97
N LYS A 31 12.78 -14.82 -3.98
CA LYS A 31 12.28 -15.96 -4.73
C LYS A 31 11.32 -16.85 -3.93
N ILE A 32 11.21 -16.59 -2.62
CA ILE A 32 10.38 -17.38 -1.71
C ILE A 32 8.94 -16.92 -1.82
N MET A 33 8.01 -17.84 -2.08
CA MET A 33 6.58 -17.58 -1.99
C MET A 33 6.15 -17.66 -0.52
N PRO A 34 5.59 -16.58 0.07
CA PRO A 34 5.18 -16.62 1.46
C PRO A 34 3.96 -17.53 1.64
N ASN A 35 3.85 -18.18 2.80
CA ASN A 35 2.62 -18.88 3.15
C ASN A 35 1.57 -17.87 3.68
N PRO A 36 0.45 -17.66 2.97
CA PRO A 36 -0.53 -16.64 3.33
C PRO A 36 -1.24 -16.90 4.67
N GLU A 37 -1.20 -18.13 5.19
CA GLU A 37 -1.86 -18.48 6.46
C GLU A 37 -1.31 -17.71 7.67
N TYR A 38 -0.05 -17.28 7.60
CA TYR A 38 0.63 -16.61 8.71
C TYR A 38 0.43 -15.09 8.75
N MET A 39 -0.25 -14.50 7.76
CA MET A 39 -0.42 -13.05 7.66
C MET A 39 -1.81 -12.65 7.19
N THR A 40 -2.22 -11.45 7.57
CA THR A 40 -3.49 -10.86 7.11
C THR A 40 -3.27 -9.88 5.95
N HIS A 41 -2.08 -9.28 5.88
CA HIS A 41 -1.70 -8.28 4.88
C HIS A 41 -0.30 -8.56 4.34
N ILE A 42 -0.10 -8.28 3.07
CA ILE A 42 1.20 -8.22 2.42
C ILE A 42 1.40 -6.81 1.86
N ASN A 43 2.50 -6.17 2.26
CA ASN A 43 3.03 -4.98 1.60
C ASN A 43 4.11 -5.46 0.61
N TYR A 44 3.79 -5.40 -0.69
CA TYR A 44 4.76 -5.75 -1.73
C TYR A 44 5.79 -4.63 -1.90
N ALA A 45 7.02 -4.94 -1.70
CA ALA A 45 8.13 -4.00 -1.66
C ALA A 45 9.09 -4.22 -2.86
N PHE A 46 9.20 -3.31 -3.85
CA PHE A 46 8.67 -1.97 -3.80
C PHE A 46 8.14 -1.48 -5.14
N GLY A 47 7.31 -0.45 -5.07
CA GLY A 47 7.15 0.54 -6.12
C GLY A 47 7.98 1.79 -5.80
N HIS A 48 8.14 2.67 -6.76
CA HIS A 48 8.92 3.92 -6.64
C HIS A 48 8.23 5.05 -7.37
N VAL A 49 8.47 6.29 -6.96
CA VAL A 49 8.15 7.46 -7.79
C VAL A 49 8.95 7.37 -9.09
N ASN A 50 8.29 7.51 -10.23
CA ASN A 50 8.94 7.42 -11.53
C ASN A 50 9.89 8.61 -11.80
N GLU A 51 10.63 8.55 -12.92
CA GLU A 51 11.65 9.57 -13.25
C GLU A 51 11.06 10.94 -13.61
N THR A 52 9.80 10.99 -13.97
CA THR A 52 9.07 12.22 -14.30
C THR A 52 8.24 12.77 -13.14
N PHE A 53 8.39 12.23 -11.93
CA PHE A 53 7.76 12.66 -10.68
C PHE A 53 6.22 12.59 -10.68
N ASN A 54 5.60 11.86 -11.58
CA ASN A 54 4.15 11.92 -11.79
C ASN A 54 3.46 10.54 -11.87
N GLY A 55 4.18 9.47 -11.55
CA GLY A 55 3.64 8.12 -11.60
C GLY A 55 4.44 7.12 -10.78
N VAL A 56 3.98 5.89 -10.81
CA VAL A 56 4.53 4.75 -10.06
C VAL A 56 5.26 3.82 -11.01
N ARG A 57 6.51 3.53 -10.72
CA ARG A 57 7.28 2.42 -11.31
C ARG A 57 7.28 1.26 -10.33
N ILE A 58 6.96 0.06 -10.78
CA ILE A 58 6.91 -1.14 -9.94
C ILE A 58 8.11 -2.02 -10.26
N ASP A 59 8.80 -2.47 -9.23
CA ASP A 59 9.83 -3.46 -9.38
C ASP A 59 9.21 -4.84 -9.53
N ASN A 60 9.51 -5.53 -10.63
CA ASN A 60 9.09 -6.90 -10.90
C ASN A 60 7.56 -7.11 -10.81
N GLU A 61 6.82 -6.55 -11.77
CA GLU A 61 5.36 -6.68 -11.85
C GLU A 61 4.87 -8.13 -11.88
N ASN A 62 5.60 -9.04 -12.53
CA ASN A 62 5.24 -10.46 -12.57
C ASN A 62 5.20 -11.04 -11.15
N ARG A 63 6.19 -10.69 -10.33
CA ARG A 63 6.23 -11.12 -8.93
C ARG A 63 5.06 -10.52 -8.13
N LEU A 64 4.69 -9.27 -8.40
CA LEU A 64 3.50 -8.67 -7.77
C LEU A 64 2.23 -9.45 -8.13
N ARG A 65 2.06 -9.85 -9.40
CA ARG A 65 0.92 -10.68 -9.83
C ARG A 65 0.91 -12.04 -9.12
N ASP A 66 2.08 -12.68 -8.96
CA ASP A 66 2.20 -13.93 -8.20
C ASP A 66 1.77 -13.76 -6.73
N ILE A 67 2.20 -12.67 -6.09
CA ILE A 67 1.80 -12.38 -4.70
C ILE A 67 0.29 -12.11 -4.60
N VAL A 68 -0.29 -11.39 -5.54
CA VAL A 68 -1.75 -11.16 -5.57
C VAL A 68 -2.52 -12.47 -5.78
N SER A 69 -1.96 -13.43 -6.53
CA SER A 69 -2.61 -14.74 -6.75
C SER A 69 -2.80 -15.56 -5.47
N LEU A 70 -2.07 -15.25 -4.39
CA LEU A 70 -2.28 -15.85 -3.07
C LEU A 70 -3.70 -15.61 -2.51
N LYS A 71 -4.39 -14.59 -3.00
CA LYS A 71 -5.81 -14.34 -2.68
C LYS A 71 -6.74 -15.47 -3.17
N GLN A 72 -6.29 -16.31 -4.11
CA GLN A 72 -7.02 -17.52 -4.52
C GLN A 72 -6.99 -18.59 -3.42
N VAL A 73 -5.92 -18.64 -2.62
CA VAL A 73 -5.76 -19.55 -1.48
C VAL A 73 -6.39 -18.98 -0.23
N LYS A 74 -6.22 -17.66 -0.01
CA LYS A 74 -6.74 -16.92 1.15
C LYS A 74 -7.49 -15.66 0.69
N PRO A 75 -8.78 -15.75 0.41
CA PRO A 75 -9.56 -14.63 -0.17
C PRO A 75 -9.61 -13.37 0.70
N GLU A 76 -9.47 -13.49 2.01
CA GLU A 76 -9.43 -12.36 2.93
C GLU A 76 -8.06 -11.65 3.01
N LEU A 77 -7.00 -12.24 2.42
CA LEU A 77 -5.67 -11.63 2.38
C LEU A 77 -5.72 -10.27 1.68
N LYS A 78 -5.10 -9.27 2.29
CA LYS A 78 -4.94 -7.94 1.71
C LYS A 78 -3.55 -7.78 1.13
N VAL A 79 -3.47 -7.28 -0.11
CA VAL A 79 -2.18 -7.00 -0.78
C VAL A 79 -2.12 -5.53 -1.13
N LEU A 80 -1.11 -4.83 -0.64
CA LEU A 80 -0.83 -3.43 -0.91
C LEU A 80 0.50 -3.33 -1.68
N LEU A 81 0.64 -2.29 -2.51
CA LEU A 81 1.95 -1.88 -3.01
C LEU A 81 2.57 -0.91 -2.02
N SER A 82 3.74 -1.25 -1.49
CA SER A 82 4.57 -0.32 -0.74
C SER A 82 5.42 0.48 -1.73
N ILE A 83 5.29 1.81 -1.68
CA ILE A 83 6.01 2.73 -2.55
C ILE A 83 7.04 3.47 -1.72
N GLY A 84 8.32 3.28 -2.04
CA GLY A 84 9.42 3.88 -1.31
C GLY A 84 10.52 2.90 -0.93
N GLY A 85 10.87 2.89 0.36
CA GLY A 85 11.97 2.15 0.94
C GLY A 85 13.25 2.97 1.04
N TRP A 86 14.22 2.51 1.83
CA TRP A 86 15.47 3.22 2.08
C TRP A 86 16.21 3.55 0.78
N GLY A 87 16.52 4.84 0.59
CA GLY A 87 17.18 5.34 -0.61
C GLY A 87 16.27 5.57 -1.81
N SER A 88 14.97 5.30 -1.70
CA SER A 88 13.98 5.63 -2.74
C SER A 88 13.65 7.12 -2.70
N GLY A 89 14.27 7.90 -3.58
CA GLY A 89 14.09 9.35 -3.69
C GLY A 89 12.87 9.76 -4.52
N ARG A 90 12.90 11.03 -4.98
CA ARG A 90 11.90 11.68 -5.85
C ARG A 90 10.59 12.05 -5.18
N PHE A 91 10.38 11.69 -3.92
CA PHE A 91 9.18 12.07 -3.20
C PHE A 91 9.08 13.59 -2.98
N SER A 92 10.19 14.23 -2.60
CA SER A 92 10.21 15.67 -2.34
C SER A 92 9.82 16.47 -3.59
N GLU A 93 10.36 16.11 -4.75
CA GLU A 93 10.04 16.75 -6.04
C GLU A 93 8.60 16.45 -6.46
N MET A 94 8.17 15.20 -6.36
CA MET A 94 6.80 14.81 -6.69
C MET A 94 5.79 15.51 -5.79
N ALA A 95 6.06 15.54 -4.48
CA ALA A 95 5.12 16.07 -3.51
C ALA A 95 5.08 17.62 -3.49
N ALA A 96 6.10 18.31 -3.97
CA ALA A 96 6.15 19.76 -4.03
C ALA A 96 5.21 20.38 -5.08
N ASP A 97 4.95 19.69 -6.17
CA ASP A 97 4.15 20.19 -7.29
C ASP A 97 2.73 19.60 -7.29
N ASP A 98 1.71 20.48 -7.45
CA ASP A 98 0.30 20.07 -7.39
C ASP A 98 -0.07 19.12 -8.55
N ASN A 99 0.44 19.36 -9.76
CA ASN A 99 0.14 18.51 -10.92
C ASN A 99 0.79 17.15 -10.78
N ASN A 100 2.03 17.10 -10.27
CA ASN A 100 2.73 15.85 -10.01
C ASN A 100 2.02 15.03 -8.93
N ARG A 101 1.60 15.67 -7.82
CA ARG A 101 0.81 15.00 -6.77
C ARG A 101 -0.48 14.40 -7.29
N GLU A 102 -1.23 15.16 -8.10
CA GLU A 102 -2.49 14.68 -8.69
C GLU A 102 -2.25 13.55 -9.69
N ALA A 103 -1.23 13.67 -10.54
CA ALA A 103 -0.89 12.64 -11.52
C ALA A 103 -0.40 11.36 -10.84
N PHE A 104 0.48 11.47 -9.83
CA PHE A 104 0.94 10.34 -9.02
C PHE A 104 -0.23 9.65 -8.30
N ALA A 105 -1.15 10.41 -7.73
CA ALA A 105 -2.33 9.85 -7.06
C ALA A 105 -3.26 9.11 -8.04
N LYS A 106 -3.46 9.63 -9.24
CA LYS A 106 -4.20 8.95 -10.33
C LYS A 106 -3.50 7.67 -10.74
N ASP A 107 -2.18 7.67 -10.79
CA ASP A 107 -1.40 6.48 -11.14
C ASP A 107 -1.43 5.44 -10.02
N CYS A 108 -1.42 5.84 -8.75
CA CYS A 108 -1.70 4.95 -7.63
C CYS A 108 -3.06 4.25 -7.78
N ARG A 109 -4.10 4.98 -8.23
CA ARG A 109 -5.40 4.39 -8.52
C ARG A 109 -5.33 3.39 -9.67
N ARG A 110 -4.67 3.74 -10.79
CA ARG A 110 -4.45 2.81 -11.91
C ARG A 110 -3.79 1.52 -11.46
N VAL A 111 -2.71 1.62 -10.68
CA VAL A 111 -1.98 0.44 -10.15
C VAL A 111 -2.88 -0.41 -9.25
N VAL A 112 -3.65 0.21 -8.37
CA VAL A 112 -4.59 -0.51 -7.49
C VAL A 112 -5.61 -1.30 -8.31
N ASP A 113 -6.15 -0.72 -9.37
CA ASP A 113 -7.15 -1.37 -10.20
C ASP A 113 -6.53 -2.44 -11.11
N GLU A 114 -5.40 -2.14 -11.77
CA GLU A 114 -4.72 -3.04 -12.69
C GLU A 114 -4.24 -4.33 -12.02
N PHE A 115 -3.63 -4.21 -10.84
CA PHE A 115 -3.11 -5.34 -10.08
C PHE A 115 -4.10 -5.90 -9.05
N GLN A 116 -5.33 -5.38 -8.98
CA GLN A 116 -6.36 -5.81 -8.03
C GLN A 116 -5.89 -5.73 -6.56
N LEU A 117 -5.17 -4.65 -6.24
CA LEU A 117 -4.63 -4.40 -4.91
C LEU A 117 -5.73 -3.94 -3.93
N ASP A 118 -5.48 -4.15 -2.66
CA ASP A 118 -6.34 -3.68 -1.57
C ASP A 118 -5.98 -2.27 -1.11
N GLY A 119 -4.84 -1.73 -1.54
CA GLY A 119 -4.42 -0.38 -1.19
C GLY A 119 -2.98 -0.04 -1.57
N ILE A 120 -2.54 1.08 -1.03
CA ILE A 120 -1.19 1.63 -1.16
C ILE A 120 -0.60 1.81 0.24
N ASP A 121 0.66 1.47 0.39
CA ASP A 121 1.51 1.79 1.52
C ASP A 121 2.58 2.79 1.08
N ILE A 122 2.85 3.83 1.87
CA ILE A 122 3.88 4.83 1.57
C ILE A 122 5.03 4.65 2.55
N ASP A 123 6.21 4.45 1.99
CA ASP A 123 7.45 4.22 2.72
C ASP A 123 8.50 5.28 2.35
N TRP A 124 8.17 6.56 2.61
CA TRP A 124 9.10 7.68 2.39
C TRP A 124 10.03 7.84 3.60
N GLU A 125 11.31 7.56 3.42
CA GLU A 125 12.32 7.54 4.50
C GLU A 125 13.39 8.63 4.31
N TYR A 126 13.17 9.87 4.74
CA TYR A 126 11.99 10.41 5.41
C TYR A 126 11.68 11.81 4.88
N PRO A 127 10.46 12.33 5.01
CA PRO A 127 10.18 13.73 4.74
C PRO A 127 11.15 14.63 5.54
N THR A 128 11.64 15.70 4.94
CA THR A 128 12.59 16.67 5.50
C THR A 128 13.99 16.14 5.84
N SER A 129 14.29 14.89 5.49
CA SER A 129 15.58 14.26 5.80
C SER A 129 16.28 13.75 4.54
N SER A 130 17.56 14.05 4.41
CA SER A 130 18.44 13.53 3.36
C SER A 130 19.27 12.31 3.83
N ALA A 131 18.96 11.71 4.98
CA ALA A 131 19.75 10.64 5.59
C ALA A 131 19.93 9.43 4.67
N ALA A 132 18.92 9.08 3.88
CA ALA A 132 18.96 7.99 2.89
C ALA A 132 19.60 8.41 1.55
N LYS A 133 20.31 9.55 1.49
CA LYS A 133 20.88 10.16 0.27
C LYS A 133 19.80 10.51 -0.77
N ILE A 134 18.63 10.89 -0.31
CA ILE A 134 17.52 11.37 -1.11
C ILE A 134 17.39 12.88 -1.01
N SER A 135 16.68 13.49 -1.96
CA SER A 135 16.29 14.89 -1.89
C SER A 135 15.32 15.15 -0.73
N SER A 136 15.41 16.32 -0.14
CA SER A 136 14.54 16.76 0.95
C SER A 136 14.30 18.26 0.91
N SER A 137 13.16 18.69 1.46
CA SER A 137 12.76 20.09 1.57
C SER A 137 12.16 20.36 2.94
N PRO A 138 12.31 21.56 3.51
CA PRO A 138 11.59 21.95 4.73
C PRO A 138 10.06 21.84 4.60
N ASP A 139 9.52 21.92 3.39
CA ASP A 139 8.10 21.83 3.11
C ASP A 139 7.59 20.38 3.01
N ASP A 140 8.46 19.37 3.09
CA ASP A 140 8.07 17.96 2.88
C ASP A 140 6.99 17.48 3.85
N THR A 141 6.98 17.93 5.11
CA THR A 141 5.93 17.59 6.09
C THR A 141 4.54 18.00 5.59
N LYS A 142 4.44 19.23 5.10
CA LYS A 142 3.19 19.76 4.51
C LYS A 142 2.85 19.02 3.22
N ASN A 143 3.83 18.84 2.35
CA ASN A 143 3.67 18.21 1.05
C ASN A 143 3.32 16.73 1.17
N PHE A 144 3.88 16.01 2.16
CA PHE A 144 3.48 14.65 2.50
C PHE A 144 1.98 14.56 2.82
N THR A 145 1.48 15.48 3.67
CA THR A 145 0.05 15.53 4.00
C THR A 145 -0.82 15.77 2.75
N LEU A 146 -0.39 16.67 1.87
CA LEU A 146 -1.10 16.94 0.61
C LEU A 146 -1.09 15.73 -0.33
N MET A 147 0.05 15.05 -0.47
CA MET A 147 0.20 13.82 -1.23
C MET A 147 -0.74 12.72 -0.70
N MET A 148 -0.74 12.47 0.61
CA MET A 148 -1.62 11.46 1.23
C MET A 148 -3.11 11.77 1.01
N LYS A 149 -3.50 13.05 1.06
CA LYS A 149 -4.88 13.49 0.75
C LYS A 149 -5.22 13.23 -0.72
N ALA A 150 -4.30 13.51 -1.66
CA ALA A 150 -4.50 13.26 -3.08
C ALA A 150 -4.65 11.76 -3.37
N ILE A 151 -3.77 10.92 -2.82
CA ILE A 151 -3.86 9.46 -2.94
C ILE A 151 -5.19 8.96 -2.36
N ARG A 152 -5.56 9.39 -1.15
CA ARG A 152 -6.84 9.00 -0.51
C ARG A 152 -8.04 9.37 -1.38
N LYS A 153 -8.03 10.56 -1.98
CA LYS A 153 -9.08 11.01 -2.91
C LYS A 153 -9.16 10.10 -4.15
N ALA A 154 -8.01 9.73 -4.71
CA ALA A 154 -7.93 8.93 -5.93
C ALA A 154 -8.34 7.47 -5.71
N ILE A 155 -7.81 6.80 -4.67
CA ILE A 155 -8.09 5.38 -4.42
C ILE A 155 -9.44 5.16 -3.71
N GLY A 156 -10.03 6.21 -3.14
CA GLY A 156 -11.33 6.15 -2.44
C GLY A 156 -11.24 5.60 -1.02
N LYS A 157 -12.38 5.63 -0.31
CA LYS A 157 -12.44 5.28 1.13
C LYS A 157 -12.35 3.78 1.42
N LYS A 158 -12.61 2.93 0.43
CA LYS A 158 -12.66 1.47 0.60
C LYS A 158 -11.28 0.80 0.50
N LYS A 159 -10.32 1.46 -0.12
CA LYS A 159 -8.96 0.95 -0.25
C LYS A 159 -8.10 1.38 0.94
N LEU A 160 -7.19 0.52 1.35
CA LEU A 160 -6.26 0.81 2.43
C LEU A 160 -5.24 1.87 1.97
N LEU A 161 -4.88 2.74 2.88
CA LEU A 161 -3.77 3.69 2.70
C LEU A 161 -3.02 3.72 4.02
N THR A 162 -1.81 3.18 4.00
CA THR A 162 -0.93 3.05 5.17
C THR A 162 0.37 3.79 4.92
N LEU A 163 1.17 3.90 5.94
CA LEU A 163 2.53 4.42 5.84
C LEU A 163 3.44 3.64 6.78
N ALA A 164 4.70 3.51 6.40
CA ALA A 164 5.77 3.09 7.28
C ALA A 164 6.52 4.33 7.78
N THR A 165 6.87 4.33 9.05
CA THR A 165 7.62 5.43 9.66
C THR A 165 8.45 4.93 10.84
N VAL A 166 9.50 5.69 11.18
CA VAL A 166 10.32 5.39 12.35
C VAL A 166 9.53 5.69 13.63
N ALA A 167 9.62 4.78 14.60
CA ALA A 167 9.01 4.98 15.92
C ALA A 167 9.88 5.90 16.79
N ASN A 168 10.00 7.17 16.38
CA ASN A 168 10.81 8.18 17.05
C ASN A 168 10.10 9.53 17.01
N ALA A 169 9.82 10.12 18.17
CA ALA A 169 9.11 11.39 18.32
C ALA A 169 9.79 12.59 17.61
N ASN A 170 11.06 12.49 17.24
CA ASN A 170 11.74 13.53 16.47
C ASN A 170 11.25 13.62 15.00
N TYR A 171 10.55 12.60 14.51
CA TYR A 171 10.09 12.52 13.12
C TYR A 171 8.57 12.43 12.99
N ILE A 172 7.85 12.26 14.09
CA ILE A 172 6.41 12.10 14.10
C ILE A 172 5.82 13.07 15.13
N ASP A 173 4.94 13.94 14.69
CA ASP A 173 4.06 14.73 15.53
C ASP A 173 2.76 13.94 15.74
N PHE A 174 2.49 13.56 17.01
CA PHE A 174 1.32 12.77 17.41
C PHE A 174 0.19 13.65 17.87
#